data_665545366c6a3c8e58b5da4321c1c6a3
#
_entry.id   665545366c6a3c8e58b5da4321c1c6a3
#
_cell.length_a   1.000
_cell.length_b   1.000
_cell.length_c   1.000
_cell.angle_alpha   90.00
_cell.angle_beta   90.00
_cell.angle_gamma   90.00
#
_symmetry.space_group_name_H-M   'P 1'
#
loop_
_entity.id
_entity.type
_entity.pdbx_description
1 polymer ?
#
loop_
_entity_poly.entity_id
_entity_poly.type
_entity_poly.pdbx_seq_one_letter_code
_entity_poly.pdbx_strand_id
1 'polypeptide(L)'
;RKNKHSKDRRTTAISASNYDFFNKVIDKLDKKLFWPSKKIDLFYETKDQNMNFLNFNEDSRNLMYVFENDKIKEILIKEIKKKKIKTLQKNINELKDLDGYDIKILCLGKSSKIYKSIIDKRSLNKDYKEIAITGYVKHNLKNLNTAQYFLKEGPLAILPFSKNNFSFVWSVDKK
;
A
#
# COMPACT_ATOMS: atom_id res chain seq x y z
N ARG A 1 -23.87 9.29 -15.31
CA ARG A 1 -23.52 7.88 -14.97
C ARG A 1 -22.71 7.91 -13.68
N LYS A 2 -23.27 7.39 -12.56
CA LYS A 2 -22.51 7.17 -11.32
C LYS A 2 -21.40 6.17 -11.65
N ASN A 3 -20.16 6.62 -11.71
CA ASN A 3 -19.02 5.73 -11.76
C ASN A 3 -19.09 4.84 -10.52
N LYS A 4 -19.47 3.58 -10.70
CA LYS A 4 -19.23 2.54 -9.69
C LYS A 4 -17.71 2.51 -9.53
N HIS A 5 -17.19 3.18 -8.51
CA HIS A 5 -15.79 3.02 -8.14
C HIS A 5 -15.57 1.52 -7.92
N SER A 6 -14.76 0.91 -8.77
CA SER A 6 -14.30 -0.45 -8.52
C SER A 6 -13.64 -0.48 -7.15
N LYS A 7 -14.07 -1.42 -6.32
CA LYS A 7 -13.54 -1.58 -4.97
C LYS A 7 -12.04 -1.87 -5.07
N ASP A 8 -11.21 -1.06 -4.40
CA ASP A 8 -9.76 -1.30 -4.36
C ASP A 8 -9.45 -2.46 -3.41
N ARG A 9 -9.25 -3.65 -3.98
CA ARG A 9 -8.95 -4.87 -3.22
C ARG A 9 -7.46 -5.02 -2.88
N ARG A 10 -6.70 -3.94 -2.84
CA ARG A 10 -5.29 -3.99 -2.44
C ARG A 10 -5.16 -3.74 -0.94
N THR A 11 -4.10 -4.29 -0.37
CA THR A 11 -3.62 -3.92 0.96
C THR A 11 -2.37 -3.07 0.85
N THR A 12 -2.09 -2.35 1.91
CA THR A 12 -0.85 -1.61 2.09
C THR A 12 -0.26 -1.97 3.44
N ALA A 13 1.05 -2.12 3.46
CA ALA A 13 1.84 -2.27 4.67
C ALA A 13 2.52 -0.93 4.98
N ILE A 14 2.47 -0.52 6.24
CA ILE A 14 3.15 0.69 6.74
C ILE A 14 4.01 0.36 7.95
N SER A 15 5.08 1.13 8.13
CA SER A 15 5.91 1.04 9.34
C SER A 15 5.16 1.48 10.59
N ALA A 16 5.65 1.09 11.77
CA ALA A 16 5.10 1.54 13.05
C ALA A 16 5.07 3.08 13.15
N SER A 17 6.11 3.78 12.69
CA SER A 17 6.15 5.25 12.71
C SER A 17 5.05 5.90 11.85
N ASN A 18 4.75 5.33 10.70
CA ASN A 18 3.64 5.81 9.87
C ASN A 18 2.28 5.52 10.51
N TYR A 19 2.14 4.38 11.19
CA TYR A 19 0.94 4.09 11.97
C TYR A 19 0.74 5.11 13.10
N ASP A 20 1.80 5.46 13.82
CA ASP A 20 1.77 6.49 14.87
C ASP A 20 1.41 7.86 14.30
N PHE A 21 1.88 8.19 13.09
CA PHE A 21 1.45 9.39 12.39
C PHE A 21 -0.06 9.38 12.11
N PHE A 22 -0.63 8.28 11.61
CA PHE A 22 -2.08 8.18 11.42
C PHE A 22 -2.85 8.37 12.73
N ASN A 23 -2.39 7.80 13.84
CA ASN A 23 -2.98 7.99 15.17
C ASN A 23 -2.99 9.45 15.65
N LYS A 24 -2.02 10.26 15.21
CA LYS A 24 -1.95 11.68 15.53
C LYS A 24 -2.90 12.53 14.67
N VAL A 25 -3.11 12.13 13.43
CA VAL A 25 -3.84 12.93 12.43
C VAL A 25 -5.33 12.58 12.39
N ILE A 26 -5.67 11.31 12.64
CA ILE A 26 -7.02 10.78 12.56
C ILE A 26 -7.60 10.63 13.96
N ASP A 27 -8.66 11.37 14.23
CA ASP A 27 -9.40 11.23 15.48
C ASP A 27 -10.07 9.86 15.60
N LYS A 28 -9.79 9.15 16.70
CA LYS A 28 -10.40 7.85 17.00
C LYS A 28 -10.16 6.81 15.89
N LEU A 29 -8.89 6.67 15.47
CA LEU A 29 -8.49 5.64 14.52
C LEU A 29 -8.91 4.26 15.05
N ASP A 30 -9.68 3.52 14.27
CA ASP A 30 -10.05 2.14 14.61
C ASP A 30 -8.84 1.21 14.42
N LYS A 31 -8.21 0.87 15.53
CA LYS A 31 -7.02 0.01 15.57
C LYS A 31 -7.24 -1.38 14.96
N LYS A 32 -8.49 -1.87 14.94
CA LYS A 32 -8.84 -3.19 14.37
C LYS A 32 -8.68 -3.26 12.85
N LEU A 33 -8.60 -2.10 12.19
CA LEU A 33 -8.38 -2.04 10.74
C LEU A 33 -6.93 -2.24 10.34
N PHE A 34 -6.02 -2.24 11.30
CA PHE A 34 -4.59 -2.37 11.10
C PHE A 34 -4.11 -3.68 11.71
N TRP A 35 -3.75 -4.63 10.87
CA TRP A 35 -3.24 -5.91 11.31
C TRP A 35 -1.76 -5.77 11.68
N PRO A 36 -1.40 -5.98 12.96
CA PRO A 36 -0.02 -5.81 13.41
C PRO A 36 0.85 -6.99 12.99
N SER A 37 2.10 -6.70 12.67
CA SER A 37 3.12 -7.71 12.44
C SER A 37 4.36 -7.40 13.29
N LYS A 38 4.72 -8.34 14.16
CA LYS A 38 5.95 -8.31 14.98
C LYS A 38 7.08 -9.08 14.33
N LYS A 39 6.77 -9.89 13.32
CA LYS A 39 7.70 -10.79 12.69
C LYS A 39 7.59 -10.71 11.16
N ILE A 40 8.75 -10.67 10.51
CA ILE A 40 8.88 -10.75 9.05
C ILE A 40 9.90 -11.83 8.75
N ASP A 41 9.50 -12.88 8.06
CA ASP A 41 10.33 -13.99 7.67
C ASP A 41 10.76 -13.85 6.21
N LEU A 42 12.05 -13.97 5.91
CA LEU A 42 12.59 -13.95 4.57
C LEU A 42 13.07 -15.35 4.17
N PHE A 43 12.57 -15.80 3.02
CA PHE A 43 12.88 -17.11 2.46
C PHE A 43 13.56 -16.96 1.10
N TYR A 44 14.50 -17.85 0.86
CA TYR A 44 15.15 -18.00 -0.42
C TYR A 44 14.82 -19.39 -1.00
N GLU A 45 14.49 -19.44 -2.27
CA GLU A 45 14.20 -20.67 -2.97
C GLU A 45 15.50 -21.40 -3.35
N THR A 46 15.61 -22.66 -2.94
CA THR A 46 16.63 -23.58 -3.40
C THR A 46 16.02 -24.60 -4.37
N LYS A 47 16.82 -25.51 -4.89
CA LYS A 47 16.30 -26.57 -5.79
C LYS A 47 15.26 -27.45 -5.11
N ASP A 48 15.42 -27.69 -3.81
CA ASP A 48 14.64 -28.70 -3.08
C ASP A 48 13.61 -28.09 -2.10
N GLN A 49 13.86 -26.86 -1.64
CA GLN A 49 13.00 -26.24 -0.61
C GLN A 49 13.15 -24.71 -0.54
N ASN A 50 12.23 -24.08 0.18
CA ASN A 50 12.37 -22.69 0.59
C ASN A 50 13.13 -22.62 1.92
N MET A 51 14.31 -22.01 1.94
CA MET A 51 15.16 -21.87 3.12
C MET A 51 14.93 -20.48 3.76
N ASN A 52 14.56 -20.48 5.04
CA ASN A 52 14.54 -19.24 5.82
C ASN A 52 15.98 -18.80 6.08
N PHE A 53 16.35 -17.60 5.66
CA PHE A 53 17.71 -17.07 5.80
C PHE A 53 17.81 -15.84 6.70
N LEU A 54 16.68 -15.16 6.93
CA LEU A 54 16.65 -13.98 7.78
C LEU A 54 15.27 -13.80 8.41
N ASN A 55 15.27 -13.44 9.70
CA ASN A 55 14.06 -13.12 10.44
C ASN A 55 14.22 -11.76 11.11
N PHE A 56 13.27 -10.87 10.87
CA PHE A 56 13.08 -9.69 11.70
C PHE A 56 12.04 -10.04 12.75
N ASN A 57 12.40 -9.92 14.01
CA ASN A 57 11.52 -10.16 15.14
C ASN A 57 11.71 -9.03 16.17
N GLU A 58 10.61 -8.48 16.64
CA GLU A 58 10.59 -7.43 17.63
C GLU A 58 9.48 -7.71 18.65
N ASP A 59 9.87 -8.03 19.89
CA ASP A 59 8.92 -8.42 20.92
C ASP A 59 8.22 -7.23 21.55
N SER A 60 8.92 -6.09 21.65
CA SER A 60 8.44 -4.89 22.35
C SER A 60 7.46 -4.05 21.51
N ARG A 61 7.52 -4.13 20.17
CA ARG A 61 6.72 -3.31 19.28
C ARG A 61 6.38 -4.04 17.99
N ASN A 62 5.40 -3.51 17.26
CA ASN A 62 5.13 -4.00 15.90
C ASN A 62 6.12 -3.39 14.90
N LEU A 63 6.61 -4.19 13.98
CA LEU A 63 7.47 -3.75 12.89
C LEU A 63 6.67 -2.99 11.83
N MET A 64 5.47 -3.49 11.54
CA MET A 64 4.60 -2.94 10.53
C MET A 64 3.14 -3.24 10.83
N TYR A 65 2.26 -2.58 10.08
CA TYR A 65 0.82 -2.80 10.09
C TYR A 65 0.32 -2.95 8.66
N VAL A 66 -0.57 -3.92 8.44
CA VAL A 66 -1.20 -4.16 7.14
C VAL A 66 -2.68 -3.79 7.22
N PHE A 67 -3.19 -3.11 6.21
CA PHE A 67 -4.60 -2.73 6.12
C PHE A 67 -5.12 -2.75 4.68
N GLU A 68 -6.45 -2.82 4.54
CA GLU A 68 -7.12 -2.71 3.25
C GLU A 68 -7.22 -1.24 2.81
N ASN A 69 -6.82 -0.93 1.58
CA ASN A 69 -6.80 0.44 1.05
C ASN A 69 -8.17 1.12 1.08
N ASP A 70 -9.24 0.40 0.76
CA ASP A 70 -10.59 0.96 0.81
C ASP A 70 -10.98 1.40 2.21
N LYS A 71 -10.55 0.67 3.25
CA LYS A 71 -10.86 1.00 4.65
C LYS A 71 -10.20 2.31 5.08
N ILE A 72 -8.92 2.48 4.79
CA ILE A 72 -8.22 3.73 5.13
C ILE A 72 -8.78 4.90 4.33
N LYS A 73 -9.12 4.70 3.05
CA LYS A 73 -9.75 5.72 2.22
C LYS A 73 -11.08 6.20 2.81
N GLU A 74 -11.93 5.27 3.28
CA GLU A 74 -13.20 5.60 3.94
C GLU A 74 -12.98 6.45 5.19
N ILE A 75 -11.97 6.11 6.01
CA ILE A 75 -11.62 6.86 7.21
C ILE A 75 -11.16 8.28 6.84
N LEU A 76 -10.25 8.40 5.90
CA LEU A 76 -9.72 9.70 5.47
C LEU A 76 -10.82 10.59 4.90
N ILE A 77 -11.76 10.05 4.14
CA ILE A 77 -12.93 10.81 3.63
C ILE A 77 -13.81 11.29 4.80
N LYS A 78 -14.02 10.46 5.82
CA LYS A 78 -14.77 10.85 7.03
C LYS A 78 -14.06 12.00 7.79
N GLU A 79 -12.73 11.92 7.94
CA GLU A 79 -11.94 12.95 8.60
C GLU A 79 -11.96 14.29 7.83
N ILE A 80 -11.84 14.25 6.50
CA ILE A 80 -11.97 15.44 5.64
C ILE A 80 -13.31 16.13 5.87
N LYS A 81 -14.41 15.36 5.90
CA LYS A 81 -15.76 15.89 6.17
C LYS A 81 -15.89 16.47 7.58
N LYS A 82 -15.39 15.75 8.59
CA LYS A 82 -15.43 16.16 10.00
C LYS A 82 -14.67 17.47 10.22
N LYS A 83 -13.49 17.60 9.62
CA LYS A 83 -12.65 18.81 9.69
C LYS A 83 -13.14 19.92 8.75
N LYS A 84 -14.28 19.73 8.08
CA LYS A 84 -14.88 20.70 7.15
C LYS A 84 -13.90 21.19 6.07
N ILE A 85 -12.96 20.33 5.64
CA ILE A 85 -12.03 20.67 4.58
C ILE A 85 -12.80 20.81 3.27
N LYS A 86 -12.69 21.97 2.63
CA LYS A 86 -13.37 22.24 1.36
C LYS A 86 -12.83 21.31 0.28
N THR A 87 -13.72 20.54 -0.34
CA THR A 87 -13.38 19.65 -1.45
C THR A 87 -14.11 20.10 -2.70
N LEU A 88 -13.38 20.13 -3.82
CA LEU A 88 -13.93 20.44 -5.14
C LEU A 88 -13.73 19.25 -6.06
N GLN A 89 -14.78 18.87 -6.76
CA GLN A 89 -14.71 17.87 -7.80
C GLN A 89 -14.57 18.58 -9.14
N LYS A 90 -13.33 18.76 -9.60
CA LYS A 90 -13.00 19.43 -10.85
C LYS A 90 -11.97 18.59 -11.62
N ASN A 91 -12.11 18.52 -12.92
CA ASN A 91 -11.06 17.99 -13.79
C ASN A 91 -9.95 19.02 -13.90
N ILE A 92 -8.76 18.65 -13.47
CA ILE A 92 -7.56 19.47 -13.61
C ILE A 92 -6.76 18.90 -14.79
N ASN A 93 -6.61 19.69 -15.82
CA ASN A 93 -5.89 19.28 -17.04
C ASN A 93 -4.47 19.85 -17.08
N GLU A 94 -4.27 21.04 -16.51
CA GLU A 94 -3.01 21.79 -16.54
C GLU A 94 -2.75 22.44 -15.18
N LEU A 95 -1.49 22.79 -14.89
CA LEU A 95 -1.12 23.46 -13.63
C LEU A 95 -1.77 24.82 -13.46
N LYS A 96 -2.01 25.53 -14.55
CA LYS A 96 -2.69 26.83 -14.51
C LYS A 96 -4.13 26.74 -13.99
N ASP A 97 -4.78 25.56 -14.08
CA ASP A 97 -6.11 25.35 -13.49
C ASP A 97 -6.10 25.48 -11.95
N LEU A 98 -4.92 25.51 -11.36
CA LEU A 98 -4.66 25.65 -9.93
C LEU A 98 -4.07 27.03 -9.57
N ASP A 99 -4.15 28.02 -10.47
CA ASP A 99 -3.70 29.36 -10.16
C ASP A 99 -4.60 30.02 -9.10
N GLY A 100 -4.02 30.88 -8.29
CA GLY A 100 -4.68 31.48 -7.12
C GLY A 100 -4.45 30.73 -5.79
N TYR A 101 -3.63 29.67 -5.79
CA TYR A 101 -3.19 28.98 -4.57
C TYR A 101 -1.70 29.21 -4.33
N ASP A 102 -1.33 29.58 -3.09
CA ASP A 102 0.07 29.83 -2.69
C ASP A 102 0.90 28.55 -2.67
N ILE A 103 0.26 27.42 -2.27
CA ILE A 103 0.89 26.10 -2.20
C ILE A 103 0.06 25.11 -2.99
N LYS A 104 0.70 24.34 -3.88
CA LYS A 104 0.08 23.30 -4.69
C LYS A 104 0.74 21.96 -4.38
N ILE A 105 0.00 21.03 -3.75
CA ILE A 105 0.47 19.67 -3.45
C ILE A 105 -0.17 18.71 -4.43
N LEU A 106 0.65 18.06 -5.27
CA LEU A 106 0.18 17.18 -6.34
C LEU A 106 0.31 15.72 -5.94
N CYS A 107 -0.81 15.08 -5.60
CA CYS A 107 -0.88 13.65 -5.29
C CYS A 107 -1.47 12.88 -6.47
N LEU A 108 -0.77 12.92 -7.59
CA LEU A 108 -1.23 12.44 -8.88
C LEU A 108 -0.79 10.99 -9.13
N GLY A 109 -1.51 10.01 -9.19
CA GLY A 109 -1.05 8.66 -9.54
C GLY A 109 -0.23 8.63 -10.86
N LYS A 110 0.48 7.54 -11.11
CA LYS A 110 1.41 7.35 -12.26
C LYS A 110 0.80 7.64 -13.64
N SER A 111 -0.52 7.49 -13.77
CA SER A 111 -1.24 7.67 -15.05
C SER A 111 -1.66 9.12 -15.34
N SER A 112 -1.39 10.08 -14.47
CA SER A 112 -1.81 11.46 -14.65
C SER A 112 -1.11 12.12 -15.83
N LYS A 113 -1.88 12.75 -16.72
CA LYS A 113 -1.35 13.56 -17.84
C LYS A 113 -0.55 14.75 -17.33
N ILE A 114 -1.01 15.40 -16.25
CA ILE A 114 -0.35 16.54 -15.61
C ILE A 114 1.04 16.14 -15.10
N TYR A 115 1.16 14.93 -14.54
CA TYR A 115 2.45 14.45 -14.04
C TYR A 115 3.50 14.43 -15.15
N LYS A 116 3.12 14.01 -16.36
CA LYS A 116 4.01 14.00 -17.54
C LYS A 116 4.47 15.41 -17.98
N SER A 117 3.65 16.43 -17.75
CA SER A 117 4.00 17.82 -18.10
C SER A 117 4.89 18.48 -17.06
N ILE A 118 4.93 17.97 -15.84
CA ILE A 118 5.69 18.53 -14.72
C ILE A 118 7.06 17.86 -14.58
N ILE A 119 7.14 16.57 -14.93
CA ILE A 119 8.40 15.83 -14.87
C ILE A 119 9.37 16.44 -15.87
N ASP A 120 10.42 17.08 -15.34
CA ASP A 120 11.56 17.55 -16.11
C ASP A 120 12.18 16.40 -16.92
N LYS A 121 12.73 16.72 -18.09
CA LYS A 121 13.45 15.79 -18.98
C LYS A 121 14.60 15.02 -18.28
N ARG A 122 14.96 15.42 -17.07
CA ARG A 122 15.97 14.77 -16.21
C ARG A 122 15.47 13.61 -15.37
N SER A 123 14.18 13.25 -15.43
CA SER A 123 13.67 12.10 -14.66
C SER A 123 14.24 10.80 -15.23
N LEU A 124 14.91 10.02 -14.38
CA LEU A 124 15.34 8.66 -14.71
C LEU A 124 14.11 7.74 -14.69
N ASN A 125 13.79 7.17 -15.83
CA ASN A 125 12.73 6.16 -15.94
C ASN A 125 13.35 4.82 -16.34
N LYS A 126 13.35 3.86 -15.40
CA LYS A 126 13.80 2.49 -15.62
C LYS A 126 12.59 1.56 -15.66
N ASP A 127 12.35 0.91 -16.78
CA ASP A 127 11.37 -0.18 -16.88
C ASP A 127 12.07 -1.49 -16.48
N TYR A 128 11.61 -2.10 -15.39
CA TYR A 128 12.13 -3.40 -14.91
C TYR A 128 11.56 -4.59 -15.70
N LYS A 129 10.64 -4.34 -16.63
CA LYS A 129 9.94 -5.37 -17.41
C LYS A 129 9.22 -6.41 -16.55
N GLU A 130 8.79 -5.98 -15.38
CA GLU A 130 8.04 -6.78 -14.42
C GLU A 130 6.61 -6.29 -14.28
N ILE A 131 5.73 -7.18 -13.85
CA ILE A 131 4.37 -6.87 -13.42
C ILE A 131 4.16 -7.39 -11.99
N ALA A 132 3.36 -6.67 -11.21
CA ALA A 132 2.94 -7.12 -9.89
C ALA A 132 1.56 -7.77 -9.98
N ILE A 133 1.48 -9.05 -9.63
CA ILE A 133 0.24 -9.79 -9.46
C ILE A 133 -0.17 -9.66 -7.98
N THR A 134 -1.40 -9.26 -7.72
CA THR A 134 -1.90 -9.11 -6.34
C THR A 134 -3.23 -9.83 -6.17
N GLY A 135 -3.47 -10.34 -4.97
CA GLY A 135 -4.73 -10.99 -4.66
C GLY A 135 -4.94 -11.20 -3.17
N TYR A 136 -6.15 -11.65 -2.81
CA TYR A 136 -6.52 -12.03 -1.45
C TYR A 136 -6.73 -13.54 -1.37
N VAL A 137 -6.27 -14.11 -0.27
CA VAL A 137 -6.42 -15.53 0.02
C VAL A 137 -7.04 -15.69 1.39
N LYS A 138 -8.10 -16.51 1.46
CA LYS A 138 -8.68 -16.97 2.74
C LYS A 138 -7.95 -18.24 3.15
N HIS A 139 -7.61 -18.35 4.44
CA HIS A 139 -6.88 -19.51 4.96
C HIS A 139 -7.36 -19.91 6.36
N ASN A 140 -6.95 -21.10 6.78
CA ASN A 140 -7.22 -21.66 8.10
C ASN A 140 -5.93 -21.94 8.90
N LEU A 141 -4.82 -21.34 8.52
CA LEU A 141 -3.55 -21.47 9.23
C LEU A 141 -3.64 -20.81 10.62
N LYS A 142 -3.12 -21.47 11.64
CA LYS A 142 -3.19 -20.98 13.03
C LYS A 142 -2.35 -19.70 13.22
N ASN A 143 -1.15 -19.67 12.64
CA ASN A 143 -0.22 -18.55 12.74
C ASN A 143 0.41 -18.29 11.37
N LEU A 144 0.02 -17.20 10.74
CA LEU A 144 0.63 -16.75 9.51
C LEU A 144 1.36 -15.43 9.77
N ASN A 145 2.68 -15.46 9.65
CA ASN A 145 3.52 -14.26 9.73
C ASN A 145 3.58 -13.56 8.38
N THR A 146 3.96 -12.30 8.41
CA THR A 146 4.42 -11.61 7.21
C THR A 146 5.68 -12.30 6.72
N ALA A 147 5.72 -12.58 5.43
CA ALA A 147 6.85 -13.27 4.81
C ALA A 147 7.16 -12.73 3.42
N GLN A 148 8.42 -12.84 3.02
CA GLN A 148 8.83 -12.61 1.65
C GLN A 148 9.65 -13.79 1.16
N TYR A 149 9.29 -14.28 -0.01
CA TYR A 149 9.95 -15.36 -0.70
C TYR A 149 10.68 -14.79 -1.92
N PHE A 150 11.96 -15.04 -2.02
CA PHE A 150 12.77 -14.74 -3.18
C PHE A 150 12.77 -15.98 -4.09
N LEU A 151 11.74 -16.05 -4.93
CA LEU A 151 11.52 -17.16 -5.86
C LEU A 151 12.26 -16.90 -7.16
N LYS A 152 12.47 -17.96 -7.96
CA LYS A 152 13.10 -17.90 -9.28
C LYS A 152 12.32 -16.98 -10.24
N GLU A 153 11.01 -16.99 -10.16
CA GLU A 153 10.12 -16.17 -11.00
C GLU A 153 10.03 -14.72 -10.52
N GLY A 154 10.53 -14.42 -9.32
CA GLY A 154 10.55 -13.09 -8.70
C GLY A 154 10.00 -13.07 -7.28
N PRO A 155 10.14 -11.96 -6.57
CA PRO A 155 9.80 -11.87 -5.16
C PRO A 155 8.28 -11.93 -4.92
N LEU A 156 7.87 -12.80 -3.99
CA LEU A 156 6.51 -12.97 -3.50
C LEU A 156 6.41 -12.52 -2.05
N ALA A 157 5.59 -11.52 -1.77
CA ALA A 157 5.26 -11.08 -0.41
C ALA A 157 3.92 -11.66 0.04
N ILE A 158 3.86 -12.14 1.28
CA ILE A 158 2.67 -12.59 1.99
C ILE A 158 2.38 -11.61 3.12
N LEU A 159 1.22 -10.97 3.08
CA LEU A 159 0.82 -9.89 3.97
C LEU A 159 -0.51 -10.24 4.67
N PRO A 160 -0.47 -10.85 5.87
CA PRO A 160 -1.68 -11.06 6.65
C PRO A 160 -2.34 -9.73 7.00
N PHE A 161 -3.65 -9.63 6.84
CA PHE A 161 -4.43 -8.44 7.21
C PHE A 161 -5.65 -8.78 8.09
N SER A 162 -5.81 -10.05 8.42
CA SER A 162 -6.74 -10.56 9.42
C SER A 162 -6.31 -11.97 9.85
N LYS A 163 -7.01 -12.52 10.86
CA LYS A 163 -6.73 -13.88 11.35
C LYS A 163 -6.79 -14.96 10.25
N ASN A 164 -7.67 -14.77 9.26
CA ASN A 164 -7.97 -15.79 8.25
C ASN A 164 -7.76 -15.30 6.82
N ASN A 165 -7.15 -14.13 6.63
CA ASN A 165 -6.93 -13.60 5.29
C ASN A 165 -5.54 -12.97 5.18
N PHE A 166 -4.91 -13.20 4.06
CA PHE A 166 -3.72 -12.47 3.64
C PHE A 166 -3.86 -11.97 2.21
N SER A 167 -3.15 -10.93 1.90
CA SER A 167 -2.88 -10.52 0.55
C SER A 167 -1.50 -10.97 0.14
N PHE A 168 -1.31 -11.14 -1.15
CA PHE A 168 0.00 -11.38 -1.71
C PHE A 168 0.32 -10.33 -2.77
N VAL A 169 1.62 -10.09 -2.95
CA VAL A 169 2.18 -9.30 -4.04
C VAL A 169 3.30 -10.11 -4.64
N TRP A 170 3.16 -10.48 -5.91
CA TRP A 170 4.14 -11.27 -6.63
C TRP A 170 4.64 -10.48 -7.83
N SER A 171 5.92 -10.14 -7.85
CA SER A 171 6.57 -9.49 -8.98
C SER A 171 7.08 -10.56 -9.93
N VAL A 172 6.67 -10.52 -11.18
CA VAL A 172 7.05 -11.50 -12.20
C VAL A 172 7.41 -10.81 -13.51
N ASP A 173 8.25 -11.44 -14.32
CA ASP A 173 8.61 -10.92 -15.63
C ASP A 173 7.39 -10.74 -16.54
N LYS A 174 7.37 -9.65 -17.28
CA LYS A 174 6.48 -9.50 -18.43
C LYS A 174 6.97 -10.42 -19.54
N LYS A 175 6.27 -11.49 -19.78
CA LYS A 175 6.44 -12.27 -21.01
C LYS A 175 5.69 -11.62 -22.16
#